data_ea0a31399463ab4727f6ac5a65d0826a
#
_entry.id   ea0a31399463ab4727f6ac5a65d0826a
#
_cell.length_a   1.000
_cell.length_b   1.000
_cell.length_c   1.000
_cell.angle_alpha   90.00
_cell.angle_beta   90.00
_cell.angle_gamma   90.00
#
_symmetry.space_group_name_H-M   'P 1'
#
loop_
_entity.id
_entity.type
_entity.pdbx_description
1 polymer ?
#
loop_
_entity_poly.entity_id
_entity_poly.type
_entity_poly.pdbx_seq_one_letter_code
_entity_poly.pdbx_strand_id
1 'polypeptide(L)'
;MLVVQISTVPRRQPPFPEGPTAATVILPGGSAQVAAVHVEIPAGSGLPEHDHGASEIVLIPLSGTAELRHDGQACALSAGMAAHVGRGERVSLANPGPEPASLMVVASPADFTRHVATWPAA
;
A
#
# COMPACT_ATOMS: atom_id res chain seq x y z
N MET A 1 14.11 0.76 -19.23
CA MET A 1 13.94 -0.19 -18.12
C MET A 1 14.42 0.46 -16.85
N LEU A 2 13.65 0.33 -15.78
CA LEU A 2 14.00 0.86 -14.45
C LEU A 2 14.10 -0.30 -13.47
N VAL A 3 15.21 -0.36 -12.73
CA VAL A 3 15.39 -1.31 -11.64
C VAL A 3 15.75 -0.51 -10.39
N VAL A 4 14.99 -0.71 -9.33
CA VAL A 4 15.24 -0.01 -8.06
C VAL A 4 15.43 -1.01 -6.94
N GLN A 5 16.28 -0.65 -5.98
CA GLN A 5 16.35 -1.35 -4.72
C GLN A 5 15.42 -0.66 -3.74
N ILE A 6 14.34 -1.35 -3.35
CA ILE A 6 13.24 -0.75 -2.57
C ILE A 6 13.76 -0.14 -1.27
N SER A 7 14.74 -0.77 -0.62
CA SER A 7 15.32 -0.28 0.63
C SER A 7 15.99 1.09 0.52
N THR A 8 16.33 1.52 -0.69
CA THR A 8 16.99 2.82 -0.92
C THR A 8 16.02 3.90 -1.42
N VAL A 9 14.78 3.53 -1.72
CA VAL A 9 13.77 4.50 -2.19
C VAL A 9 13.30 5.34 -1.00
N PRO A 10 13.25 6.68 -1.13
CA PRO A 10 12.73 7.53 -0.05
C PRO A 10 11.31 7.15 0.32
N ARG A 11 11.03 7.11 1.63
CA ARG A 11 9.71 6.72 2.13
C ARG A 11 8.92 7.95 2.54
N ARG A 12 7.60 7.82 2.44
CA ARG A 12 6.64 8.83 2.89
C ARG A 12 5.71 8.22 3.92
N GLN A 13 5.15 9.05 4.77
CA GLN A 13 4.26 8.64 5.85
C GLN A 13 2.98 9.47 5.79
N PRO A 14 1.79 8.86 5.97
CA PRO A 14 0.56 9.64 6.07
C PRO A 14 0.63 10.58 7.28
N PRO A 15 -0.18 11.64 7.31
CA PRO A 15 -0.07 12.69 8.32
C PRO A 15 -0.67 12.26 9.68
N PHE A 16 -0.25 11.13 10.21
CA PHE A 16 -0.54 10.69 11.57
C PHE A 16 0.66 9.87 12.09
N PRO A 17 0.95 9.93 13.43
CA PRO A 17 2.13 9.30 13.99
C PRO A 17 2.06 7.77 13.94
N GLU A 18 3.22 7.13 13.80
CA GLU A 18 3.37 5.67 13.82
C GLU A 18 2.55 4.94 12.74
N GLY A 19 2.16 5.66 11.71
CA GLY A 19 1.44 5.10 10.59
C GLY A 19 2.33 4.29 9.65
N PRO A 20 1.73 3.64 8.64
CA PRO A 20 2.47 2.97 7.58
C PRO A 20 3.40 3.92 6.83
N THR A 21 4.46 3.37 6.25
CA THR A 21 5.31 4.12 5.33
C THR A 21 5.20 3.56 3.93
N ALA A 22 5.38 4.40 2.93
CA ALA A 22 5.26 4.03 1.53
C ALA A 22 6.46 4.50 0.73
N ALA A 23 6.99 3.62 -0.11
CA ALA A 23 8.05 3.93 -1.07
C ALA A 23 7.50 3.72 -2.48
N THR A 24 7.45 4.78 -3.28
CA THR A 24 6.95 4.73 -4.65
C THR A 24 8.05 4.22 -5.56
N VAL A 25 7.81 3.07 -6.19
CA VAL A 25 8.78 2.43 -7.09
C VAL A 25 8.81 3.15 -8.44
N ILE A 26 7.65 3.50 -8.96
CA ILE A 26 7.53 4.29 -10.19
C ILE A 26 7.14 5.69 -9.77
N LEU A 27 8.00 6.67 -10.05
CA LEU A 27 7.75 8.07 -9.67
C LEU A 27 6.50 8.61 -10.37
N PRO A 28 5.79 9.56 -9.76
CA PRO A 28 4.69 10.24 -10.44
C PRO A 28 5.13 10.81 -11.79
N GLY A 29 4.33 10.52 -12.82
CA GLY A 29 4.69 10.88 -14.20
C GLY A 29 5.57 9.87 -14.93
N GLY A 30 6.11 8.86 -14.25
CA GLY A 30 6.90 7.80 -14.88
C GLY A 30 6.07 6.80 -15.66
N SER A 31 4.79 6.66 -15.31
CA SER A 31 3.82 5.88 -16.07
C SER A 31 2.42 6.43 -15.83
N ALA A 32 1.61 6.48 -16.87
CA ALA A 32 0.19 6.83 -16.76
C ALA A 32 -0.68 5.62 -16.44
N GLN A 33 -0.18 4.41 -16.66
CA GLN A 33 -0.96 3.18 -16.60
C GLN A 33 -0.75 2.39 -15.33
N VAL A 34 0.47 2.34 -14.81
CA VAL A 34 0.82 1.47 -13.68
C VAL A 34 1.54 2.26 -12.60
N ALA A 35 1.10 2.07 -11.36
CA ALA A 35 1.82 2.50 -10.18
C ALA A 35 2.22 1.27 -9.36
N ALA A 36 3.35 1.35 -8.68
CA ALA A 36 3.80 0.33 -7.75
C ALA A 36 4.37 1.01 -6.51
N VAL A 37 3.81 0.67 -5.35
CA VAL A 37 4.18 1.28 -4.07
C VAL A 37 4.48 0.17 -3.07
N HIS A 38 5.64 0.24 -2.42
CA HIS A 38 5.95 -0.64 -1.31
C HIS A 38 5.46 -0.01 -0.01
N VAL A 39 4.60 -0.73 0.70
CA VAL A 39 4.03 -0.27 1.97
C VAL A 39 4.55 -1.14 3.10
N GLU A 40 4.98 -0.50 4.17
CA GLU A 40 5.36 -1.18 5.40
C GLU A 40 4.42 -0.71 6.51
N ILE A 41 3.79 -1.67 7.19
CA ILE A 41 2.83 -1.42 8.26
C ILE A 41 3.45 -1.89 9.57
N PRO A 42 3.81 -0.96 10.48
CA PRO A 42 4.33 -1.34 11.79
C PRO A 42 3.33 -2.20 12.56
N ALA A 43 3.85 -3.01 13.48
CA ALA A 43 3.00 -3.80 14.39
C ALA A 43 2.01 -2.87 15.12
N GLY A 44 0.75 -3.27 15.17
CA GLY A 44 -0.32 -2.52 15.82
C GLY A 44 -0.84 -1.32 15.03
N SER A 45 -0.31 -1.06 13.84
CA SER A 45 -0.70 0.08 13.00
C SER A 45 -1.59 -0.35 11.84
N GLY A 46 -2.05 0.60 11.05
CA GLY A 46 -2.86 0.34 9.87
C GLY A 46 -3.23 1.61 9.12
N LEU A 47 -3.97 1.43 8.06
CA LEU A 47 -4.59 2.50 7.29
C LEU A 47 -6.10 2.47 7.51
N PRO A 48 -6.72 3.61 7.86
CA PRO A 48 -8.16 3.67 8.00
C PRO A 48 -8.86 3.40 6.67
N GLU A 49 -10.18 3.22 6.73
CA GLU A 49 -10.98 2.95 5.53
C GLU A 49 -10.78 4.03 4.48
N HIS A 50 -10.50 3.60 3.26
CA HIS A 50 -10.26 4.46 2.11
C HIS A 50 -10.58 3.71 0.83
N ASP A 51 -10.76 4.44 -0.26
CA ASP A 51 -10.79 3.89 -1.60
C ASP A 51 -9.59 4.41 -2.42
N HIS A 52 -9.42 3.88 -3.60
CA HIS A 52 -8.30 4.22 -4.48
C HIS A 52 -8.77 5.00 -5.72
N GLY A 53 -9.94 5.61 -5.63
CA GLY A 53 -10.52 6.40 -6.70
C GLY A 53 -10.78 5.57 -7.96
N ALA A 54 -10.25 6.00 -9.07
CA ALA A 54 -10.40 5.33 -10.37
C ALA A 54 -9.47 4.13 -10.55
N SER A 55 -8.53 3.90 -9.62
CA SER A 55 -7.56 2.81 -9.73
C SER A 55 -8.12 1.50 -9.21
N GLU A 56 -7.78 0.42 -9.88
CA GLU A 56 -7.85 -0.92 -9.32
C GLU A 56 -6.53 -1.25 -8.66
N ILE A 57 -6.57 -2.06 -7.62
CA ILE A 57 -5.41 -2.36 -6.80
C ILE A 57 -5.20 -3.87 -6.72
N VAL A 58 -3.94 -4.28 -6.80
CA VAL A 58 -3.51 -5.63 -6.40
C VAL A 58 -2.58 -5.48 -5.21
N LEU A 59 -2.92 -6.16 -4.11
CA LEU A 59 -2.10 -6.21 -2.90
C LEU A 59 -1.33 -7.51 -2.90
N ILE A 60 -0.01 -7.42 -2.77
CA ILE A 60 0.89 -8.58 -2.77
C ILE A 60 1.74 -8.54 -1.51
N PRO A 61 1.38 -9.32 -0.47
CA PRO A 61 2.18 -9.40 0.74
C PRO A 61 3.56 -9.99 0.46
N LEU A 62 4.59 -9.41 1.08
CA LEU A 62 5.96 -9.89 0.98
C LEU A 62 6.44 -10.53 2.28
N SER A 63 6.09 -9.94 3.42
CA SER A 63 6.45 -10.46 4.74
C SER A 63 5.45 -10.01 5.80
N GLY A 64 5.38 -10.74 6.90
CA GLY A 64 4.40 -10.50 7.95
C GLY A 64 2.98 -10.82 7.49
N THR A 65 2.00 -10.40 8.28
CA THR A 65 0.59 -10.60 7.99
C THR A 65 -0.15 -9.28 8.13
N ALA A 66 -0.91 -8.91 7.10
CA ALA A 66 -1.81 -7.77 7.14
C ALA A 66 -3.25 -8.26 7.10
N GLU A 67 -4.15 -7.52 7.72
CA GLU A 67 -5.57 -7.80 7.70
C GLU A 67 -6.27 -6.80 6.79
N LEU A 68 -6.89 -7.31 5.73
CA LEU A 68 -7.69 -6.52 4.80
C LEU A 68 -9.14 -6.59 5.20
N ARG A 69 -9.78 -5.44 5.39
CA ARG A 69 -11.19 -5.35 5.80
C ARG A 69 -12.01 -4.67 4.72
N HIS A 70 -13.16 -5.26 4.42
CA HIS A 70 -14.10 -4.76 3.42
C HIS A 70 -15.51 -5.23 3.81
N ASP A 71 -16.47 -4.31 3.86
CA ASP A 71 -17.88 -4.59 4.18
C ASP A 71 -18.09 -5.45 5.43
N GLY A 72 -17.34 -5.15 6.51
CA GLY A 72 -17.45 -5.88 7.77
C GLY A 72 -16.77 -7.24 7.76
N GLN A 73 -16.16 -7.64 6.66
CA GLN A 73 -15.37 -8.87 6.57
C GLN A 73 -13.89 -8.57 6.70
N ALA A 74 -13.14 -9.48 7.30
CA ALA A 74 -11.71 -9.38 7.46
C ALA A 74 -11.03 -10.61 6.87
N CYS A 75 -9.94 -10.39 6.15
CA CYS A 75 -9.14 -11.44 5.54
C CYS A 75 -7.67 -11.22 5.85
N ALA A 76 -7.01 -12.24 6.39
CA ALA A 76 -5.58 -12.19 6.64
C ALA A 76 -4.81 -12.42 5.33
N LEU A 77 -3.86 -11.55 5.05
CA LEU A 77 -2.99 -11.63 3.88
C LEU A 77 -1.55 -11.87 4.33
N SER A 78 -0.94 -12.92 3.81
CA SER A 78 0.46 -13.24 4.05
C SER A 78 1.15 -13.64 2.76
N ALA A 79 2.47 -13.82 2.79
CA ALA A 79 3.25 -14.16 1.61
C ALA A 79 2.68 -15.39 0.88
N GLY A 80 2.60 -15.34 -0.44
CA GLY A 80 1.99 -16.37 -1.26
C GLY A 80 0.52 -16.11 -1.59
N MET A 81 -0.07 -15.06 -1.03
CA MET A 81 -1.45 -14.62 -1.32
C MET A 81 -1.44 -13.33 -2.12
N ALA A 82 -2.55 -13.01 -2.73
CA ALA A 82 -2.77 -11.71 -3.35
C ALA A 82 -4.25 -11.34 -3.24
N ALA A 83 -4.54 -10.04 -3.18
CA ALA A 83 -5.91 -9.54 -3.15
C ALA A 83 -6.12 -8.52 -4.26
N HIS A 84 -7.28 -8.57 -4.90
CA HIS A 84 -7.72 -7.57 -5.86
C HIS A 84 -8.77 -6.68 -5.21
N VAL A 85 -8.55 -5.38 -5.27
CA VAL A 85 -9.50 -4.37 -4.80
C VAL A 85 -9.98 -3.59 -6.02
N GLY A 86 -11.28 -3.63 -6.26
CA GLY A 86 -11.89 -2.98 -7.42
C GLY A 86 -11.97 -1.48 -7.27
N ARG A 87 -12.31 -0.83 -8.37
CA ARG A 87 -12.50 0.61 -8.43
C ARG A 87 -13.57 1.04 -7.42
N GLY A 88 -13.23 2.04 -6.61
CA GLY A 88 -14.15 2.62 -5.63
C GLY A 88 -14.47 1.75 -4.42
N GLU A 89 -13.97 0.52 -4.34
CA GLU A 89 -14.16 -0.30 -3.15
C GLU A 89 -13.44 0.30 -1.95
N ARG A 90 -14.17 0.42 -0.85
CA ARG A 90 -13.61 0.95 0.39
C ARG A 90 -13.04 -0.19 1.23
N VAL A 91 -11.78 -0.05 1.60
CA VAL A 91 -11.05 -1.05 2.37
C VAL A 91 -10.24 -0.38 3.47
N SER A 92 -9.90 -1.15 4.50
CA SER A 92 -8.90 -0.76 5.49
C SER A 92 -7.87 -1.86 5.63
N LEU A 93 -6.67 -1.48 6.05
CA LEU A 93 -5.58 -2.40 6.34
C LEU A 93 -5.17 -2.25 7.79
N ALA A 94 -4.88 -3.36 8.44
CA ALA A 94 -4.38 -3.38 9.80
C ALA A 94 -3.27 -4.40 9.93
N ASN A 95 -2.37 -4.17 10.88
CA ASN A 95 -1.39 -5.16 11.29
C ASN A 95 -1.59 -5.46 12.78
N PRO A 96 -2.45 -6.44 13.12
CA PRO A 96 -2.69 -6.81 14.51
C PRO A 96 -1.57 -7.67 15.12
N GLY A 97 -0.61 -8.10 14.32
CA GLY A 97 0.47 -8.98 14.76
C GLY A 97 1.62 -8.22 15.43
N PRO A 98 2.59 -9.00 15.98
CA PRO A 98 3.74 -8.44 16.68
C PRO A 98 4.89 -8.01 15.76
N GLU A 99 4.85 -8.37 14.48
CA GLU A 99 5.91 -8.10 13.51
C GLU A 99 5.44 -7.08 12.47
N PRO A 100 6.34 -6.28 11.88
CA PRO A 100 5.97 -5.45 10.74
C PRO A 100 5.45 -6.27 9.58
N ALA A 101 4.52 -5.72 8.82
CA ALA A 101 4.04 -6.32 7.58
C ALA A 101 4.50 -5.46 6.40
N SER A 102 4.91 -6.13 5.33
CA SER A 102 5.39 -5.48 4.11
C SER A 102 4.62 -6.02 2.91
N LEU A 103 4.17 -5.13 2.05
CA LEU A 103 3.43 -5.53 0.86
C LEU A 103 3.67 -4.57 -0.31
N MET A 104 3.50 -5.10 -1.53
CA MET A 104 3.45 -4.28 -2.74
C MET A 104 2.00 -3.95 -3.06
N VAL A 105 1.78 -2.70 -3.41
CA VAL A 105 0.50 -2.20 -3.94
C VAL A 105 0.73 -1.85 -5.39
N VAL A 106 0.07 -2.58 -6.29
CA VAL A 106 0.10 -2.30 -7.73
C VAL A 106 -1.23 -1.69 -8.11
N ALA A 107 -1.21 -0.57 -8.79
CA ALA A 107 -2.41 0.20 -9.13
C ALA A 107 -2.46 0.53 -10.61
N SER A 108 -3.66 0.51 -11.19
CA SER A 108 -3.90 0.93 -12.57
C SER A 108 -5.30 1.59 -12.67
N PRO A 109 -5.41 2.79 -13.25
CA PRO A 109 -4.35 3.69 -13.69
C PRO A 109 -3.46 4.20 -12.55
N ALA A 110 -2.37 4.87 -12.89
CA ALA A 110 -1.33 5.26 -11.95
C ALA A 110 -1.68 6.45 -11.05
N ASP A 111 -2.87 6.99 -11.11
CA ASP A 111 -3.30 8.20 -10.38
C ASP A 111 -3.13 8.06 -8.86
N PHE A 112 -3.17 6.85 -8.35
CA PHE A 112 -2.98 6.55 -6.94
C PHE A 112 -1.65 7.11 -6.38
N THR A 113 -0.57 7.12 -7.17
CA THR A 113 0.72 7.61 -6.69
C THR A 113 0.73 9.10 -6.39
N ARG A 114 -0.16 9.87 -7.02
CA ARG A 114 -0.30 11.30 -6.73
C ARG A 114 -0.73 11.55 -5.29
N HIS A 115 -1.61 10.69 -4.78
CA HIS A 115 -2.06 10.78 -3.40
C HIS A 115 -0.90 10.51 -2.42
N VAL A 116 -0.15 9.43 -2.65
CA VAL A 116 1.01 9.10 -1.82
C VAL A 116 2.08 10.20 -1.87
N ALA A 117 2.26 10.84 -3.03
CA ALA A 117 3.22 11.92 -3.19
C ALA A 117 2.90 13.16 -2.33
N THR A 118 1.67 13.30 -1.83
CA THR A 118 1.28 14.38 -0.92
C THR A 118 1.66 14.11 0.54
N TRP A 119 2.04 12.89 0.86
CA TRP A 119 2.42 12.53 2.23
C TRP A 119 3.78 13.13 2.59
N PRO A 120 3.98 13.53 3.86
CA PRO A 120 5.29 13.99 4.31
C PRO A 120 6.38 12.94 4.18
N ALA A 121 7.63 13.37 4.11
CA ALA A 121 8.77 12.45 4.19
C ALA A 121 8.76 11.72 5.54
N ALA A 122 9.07 10.45 5.48
CA ALA A 122 9.14 9.63 6.69
C ALA A 122 10.45 9.88 7.44
#